data_6127d18cba6abb75907c6cfc476fae75
#
_entry.id   6127d18cba6abb75907c6cfc476fae75
#
_cell.length_a   1.000
_cell.length_b   1.000
_cell.length_c   1.000
_cell.angle_alpha   90.00
_cell.angle_beta   90.00
_cell.angle_gamma   90.00
#
_symmetry.space_group_name_H-M   'P 1'
#
loop_
_entity.id
_entity.type
_entity.pdbx_description
1 polymer ?
#
loop_
_entity_poly.entity_id
_entity_poly.type
_entity_poly.pdbx_seq_one_letter_code
_entity_poly.pdbx_strand_id
1 'polypeptide(L)'
;MKYPLATVHRLLHEFGFDICLGYDIMCAFITTLRKSSLGPKSVAFRLSGVVPAFHGHAHNRGCQVQWHPLYVEGVGLEDFEECERTFCRSNELASVTRLATPYHRQQHIDEHLRFHDLDKHIASGKSSLFWSVTLSLTEWHVLS
;
A
#
# COMPACT_ATOMS: atom_id res chain seq x y z
N MET A 1 -1.61 20.53 -2.48
CA MET A 1 -1.73 19.07 -2.70
C MET A 1 -1.39 18.65 -4.14
N LYS A 2 -0.33 19.20 -4.68
CA LYS A 2 0.08 18.99 -6.09
C LYS A 2 0.55 17.55 -6.36
N TYR A 3 1.41 17.01 -5.50
CA TYR A 3 2.00 15.68 -5.66
C TYR A 3 0.98 14.54 -5.52
N PRO A 4 0.11 14.50 -4.48
CA PRO A 4 -0.91 13.48 -4.39
C PRO A 4 -1.85 13.44 -5.60
N LEU A 5 -2.23 14.60 -6.15
CA LEU A 5 -3.04 14.65 -7.37
C LEU A 5 -2.30 14.09 -8.58
N ALA A 6 -1.00 14.39 -8.73
CA ALA A 6 -0.17 13.83 -9.80
C ALA A 6 -0.04 12.31 -9.69
N THR A 7 0.13 11.80 -8.46
CA THR A 7 0.15 10.35 -8.20
C THR A 7 -1.18 9.70 -8.59
N VAL A 8 -2.32 10.26 -8.17
CA VAL A 8 -3.65 9.76 -8.57
C VAL A 8 -3.82 9.77 -10.09
N HIS A 9 -3.40 10.85 -10.76
CA HIS A 9 -3.45 10.90 -12.23
C HIS A 9 -2.69 9.74 -12.87
N ARG A 10 -1.48 9.45 -12.37
CA ARG A 10 -0.65 8.35 -12.85
C ARG A 10 -1.29 6.99 -12.57
N LEU A 11 -1.79 6.77 -11.36
CA LEU A 11 -2.47 5.52 -10.98
C LEU A 11 -3.69 5.25 -11.86
N LEU A 12 -4.55 6.24 -12.09
CA LEU A 12 -5.71 6.11 -12.97
C LEU A 12 -5.34 5.88 -14.45
N HIS A 13 -4.13 6.29 -14.84
CA HIS A 13 -3.64 6.03 -16.19
C HIS A 13 -3.11 4.60 -16.34
N GLU A 14 -2.34 4.12 -15.37
CA GLU A 14 -1.65 2.82 -15.45
C GLU A 14 -2.56 1.63 -15.09
N PHE A 15 -3.40 1.78 -14.06
CA PHE A 15 -4.19 0.68 -13.49
C PHE A 15 -5.69 0.74 -13.83
N GLY A 16 -6.19 1.88 -14.26
CA GLY A 16 -7.58 2.03 -14.73
C GLY A 16 -8.60 2.08 -13.60
N PHE A 17 -9.55 1.13 -13.62
CA PHE A 17 -10.75 1.12 -12.79
C PHE A 17 -10.56 0.40 -11.46
N ASP A 18 -11.47 0.68 -10.50
CA ASP A 18 -11.62 -0.04 -9.22
C ASP A 18 -10.39 0.00 -8.32
N ILE A 19 -9.69 1.14 -8.31
CA ILE A 19 -8.53 1.35 -7.44
C ILE A 19 -9.01 1.79 -6.06
N CYS A 20 -8.54 1.13 -4.99
CA CYS A 20 -8.61 1.64 -3.63
C CYS A 20 -7.26 2.21 -3.20
N LEU A 21 -7.23 3.45 -2.74
CA LEU A 21 -6.01 4.17 -2.37
C LEU A 21 -5.94 4.39 -0.86
N GLY A 22 -4.90 3.86 -0.21
CA GLY A 22 -4.55 4.21 1.16
C GLY A 22 -3.80 5.54 1.22
N TYR A 23 -4.29 6.50 2.01
CA TYR A 23 -3.62 7.77 2.22
C TYR A 23 -3.97 8.35 3.59
N ASP A 24 -2.96 8.76 4.37
CA ASP A 24 -3.10 9.18 5.77
C ASP A 24 -4.20 10.20 6.00
N ILE A 25 -4.36 11.13 5.07
CA ILE A 25 -5.39 12.18 5.12
C ILE A 25 -6.44 12.00 4.04
N MET A 26 -6.78 10.75 3.68
CA MET A 26 -7.78 10.48 2.62
C MET A 26 -9.11 11.19 2.88
N CYS A 27 -9.55 11.25 4.11
CA CYS A 27 -10.77 11.95 4.53
C CYS A 27 -10.83 13.42 4.08
N ALA A 28 -9.70 14.13 4.09
CA ALA A 28 -9.59 15.50 3.60
C ALA A 28 -9.24 15.56 2.10
N PHE A 29 -8.39 14.63 1.66
CA PHE A 29 -7.90 14.60 0.28
C PHE A 29 -9.00 14.33 -0.74
N ILE A 30 -9.96 13.46 -0.43
CA ILE A 30 -11.06 13.12 -1.35
C ILE A 30 -11.86 14.36 -1.78
N THR A 31 -12.04 15.32 -0.88
CA THR A 31 -12.72 16.58 -1.19
C THR A 31 -11.90 17.42 -2.17
N THR A 32 -10.59 17.46 -1.99
CA THR A 32 -9.67 18.17 -2.89
C THR A 32 -9.63 17.49 -4.26
N LEU A 33 -9.58 16.18 -4.30
CA LEU A 33 -9.60 15.38 -5.53
C LEU A 33 -10.89 15.63 -6.33
N ARG A 34 -12.04 15.56 -5.67
CA ARG A 34 -13.35 15.79 -6.32
C ARG A 34 -13.50 17.20 -6.90
N LYS A 35 -12.89 18.21 -6.28
CA LYS A 35 -12.88 19.60 -6.77
C LYS A 35 -11.82 19.86 -7.84
N SER A 36 -10.89 18.94 -8.07
CA SER A 36 -9.84 19.07 -9.08
C SER A 36 -10.33 18.67 -10.48
N SER A 37 -9.51 18.92 -11.49
CA SER A 37 -9.75 18.45 -12.87
C SER A 37 -9.82 16.93 -12.99
N LEU A 38 -9.31 16.18 -12.00
CA LEU A 38 -9.37 14.72 -11.94
C LEU A 38 -10.69 14.20 -11.32
N GLY A 39 -11.50 15.07 -10.71
CA GLY A 39 -12.73 14.68 -10.04
C GLY A 39 -13.65 13.81 -10.90
N PRO A 40 -14.08 14.25 -12.09
CA PRO A 40 -14.93 13.46 -12.97
C PRO A 40 -14.32 12.11 -13.35
N LYS A 41 -13.00 12.07 -13.64
CA LYS A 41 -12.29 10.84 -13.98
C LYS A 41 -12.21 9.88 -12.80
N SER A 42 -11.95 10.38 -11.58
CA SER A 42 -11.89 9.55 -10.38
C SER A 42 -13.23 8.88 -10.07
N VAL A 43 -14.33 9.57 -10.30
CA VAL A 43 -15.68 8.99 -10.16
C VAL A 43 -15.96 7.95 -11.24
N ALA A 44 -15.70 8.28 -12.51
CA ALA A 44 -15.92 7.39 -13.64
C ALA A 44 -15.11 6.09 -13.50
N PHE A 45 -13.91 6.15 -12.93
CA PHE A 45 -13.01 5.01 -12.71
C PHE A 45 -13.26 4.32 -11.36
N ARG A 46 -14.29 4.71 -10.61
CA ARG A 46 -14.66 4.15 -9.30
C ARG A 46 -13.51 4.13 -8.30
N LEU A 47 -12.68 5.21 -8.32
CA LEU A 47 -11.62 5.36 -7.33
C LEU A 47 -12.22 5.49 -5.94
N SER A 48 -11.87 4.60 -5.05
CA SER A 48 -12.16 4.64 -3.63
C SER A 48 -10.90 4.98 -2.83
N GLY A 49 -11.05 5.19 -1.53
CA GLY A 49 -9.91 5.45 -0.68
C GLY A 49 -10.19 5.20 0.77
N VAL A 50 -9.14 4.93 1.51
CA VAL A 50 -9.16 4.65 2.95
C VAL A 50 -8.06 5.42 3.66
N VAL A 51 -8.22 5.62 4.95
CA VAL A 51 -7.13 6.00 5.85
C VAL A 51 -6.50 4.71 6.37
N PRO A 52 -5.19 4.48 6.20
CA PRO A 52 -4.52 3.27 6.65
C PRO A 52 -4.83 2.94 8.12
N ALA A 53 -4.86 1.67 8.48
CA ALA A 53 -5.40 1.20 9.76
C ALA A 53 -4.71 1.85 10.97
N PHE A 54 -3.38 1.89 10.99
CA PHE A 54 -2.59 2.50 12.06
C PHE A 54 -2.79 4.02 12.13
N HIS A 55 -2.76 4.70 10.99
CA HIS A 55 -2.96 6.16 10.88
C HIS A 55 -4.38 6.56 11.29
N GLY A 56 -5.35 5.69 11.11
CA GLY A 56 -6.73 5.89 11.55
C GLY A 56 -6.87 6.23 13.03
N HIS A 57 -6.00 5.70 13.89
CA HIS A 57 -6.02 5.99 15.33
C HIS A 57 -5.78 7.47 15.68
N ALA A 58 -5.08 8.22 14.84
CA ALA A 58 -4.86 9.66 15.02
C ALA A 58 -6.07 10.52 14.60
N HIS A 59 -7.08 9.93 13.96
CA HIS A 59 -8.26 10.63 13.48
C HIS A 59 -9.39 10.61 14.50
N ASN A 60 -10.34 11.56 14.37
CA ASN A 60 -11.54 11.56 15.19
C ASN A 60 -12.42 10.32 14.91
N ARG A 61 -13.33 9.99 15.86
CA ARG A 61 -14.15 8.78 15.79
C ARG A 61 -15.00 8.67 14.52
N GLY A 62 -15.57 9.78 14.05
CA GLY A 62 -16.36 9.78 12.81
C GLY A 62 -15.52 9.40 11.59
N CYS A 63 -14.30 9.94 11.52
CA CYS A 63 -13.36 9.60 10.47
C CYS A 63 -12.92 8.12 10.54
N GLN A 64 -12.66 7.61 11.75
CA GLN A 64 -12.30 6.20 11.95
C GLN A 64 -13.38 5.24 11.43
N VAL A 65 -14.62 5.51 11.72
CA VAL A 65 -15.75 4.67 11.27
C VAL A 65 -15.95 4.75 9.75
N GLN A 66 -15.74 5.93 9.17
CA GLN A 66 -16.03 6.15 7.74
C GLN A 66 -14.89 5.72 6.80
N TRP A 67 -13.64 5.82 7.24
CA TRP A 67 -12.46 5.69 6.37
C TRP A 67 -11.51 4.56 6.74
N HIS A 68 -11.74 3.85 7.83
CA HIS A 68 -10.88 2.73 8.22
C HIS A 68 -11.10 1.54 7.29
N PRO A 69 -10.04 0.85 6.83
CA PRO A 69 -10.14 -0.25 5.86
C PRO A 69 -11.14 -1.33 6.24
N LEU A 70 -11.21 -1.67 7.52
CA LEU A 70 -12.13 -2.71 8.03
C LEU A 70 -13.62 -2.41 7.79
N TYR A 71 -14.00 -1.13 7.64
CA TYR A 71 -15.40 -0.71 7.49
C TYR A 71 -15.74 -0.25 6.08
N VAL A 72 -14.76 -0.20 5.18
CA VAL A 72 -14.97 0.20 3.78
C VAL A 72 -15.20 -1.05 2.93
N GLU A 73 -16.33 -1.11 2.27
CA GLU A 73 -16.71 -2.23 1.41
C GLU A 73 -15.73 -2.41 0.26
N GLY A 74 -15.41 -3.67 -0.05
CA GLY A 74 -14.51 -4.02 -1.15
C GLY A 74 -13.02 -4.03 -0.82
N VAL A 75 -12.63 -3.60 0.39
CA VAL A 75 -11.23 -3.52 0.82
C VAL A 75 -10.70 -4.85 1.37
N GLY A 76 -11.57 -5.65 1.97
CA GLY A 76 -11.19 -6.93 2.58
C GLY A 76 -10.36 -6.74 3.86
N LEU A 77 -9.30 -7.53 4.00
CA LEU A 77 -8.42 -7.53 5.18
C LEU A 77 -7.14 -6.71 4.99
N GLU A 78 -7.04 -5.93 3.93
CA GLU A 78 -5.87 -5.07 3.67
C GLU A 78 -5.82 -3.89 4.66
N ASP A 79 -4.68 -3.67 5.30
CA ASP A 79 -4.48 -2.60 6.29
C ASP A 79 -3.88 -1.31 5.69
N PHE A 80 -3.35 -1.37 4.47
CA PHE A 80 -2.69 -0.27 3.74
C PHE A 80 -1.42 0.28 4.41
N GLU A 81 -0.75 -0.51 5.26
CA GLU A 81 0.45 -0.11 5.99
C GLU A 81 1.77 -0.60 5.35
N GLU A 82 1.74 -1.04 4.10
CA GLU A 82 2.92 -1.58 3.42
C GLU A 82 4.05 -0.54 3.27
N CYS A 83 3.69 0.73 3.05
CA CYS A 83 4.67 1.81 3.01
C CYS A 83 5.39 1.98 4.34
N GLU A 84 4.64 1.98 5.46
CA GLU A 84 5.22 2.07 6.81
C GLU A 84 6.12 0.87 7.12
N ARG A 85 5.70 -0.33 6.77
CA ARG A 85 6.53 -1.54 6.91
C ARG A 85 7.83 -1.44 6.12
N THR A 86 7.77 -0.90 4.91
CA THR A 86 8.95 -0.69 4.06
C THR A 86 9.87 0.38 4.64
N PHE A 87 9.34 1.52 5.07
CA PHE A 87 10.12 2.58 5.69
C PHE A 87 10.70 2.18 7.04
N CYS A 88 9.98 1.41 7.85
CA CYS A 88 10.49 0.89 9.11
C CYS A 88 11.78 0.06 8.91
N ARG A 89 11.81 -0.82 7.93
CA ARG A 89 13.00 -1.59 7.57
C ARG A 89 14.12 -0.71 7.02
N SER A 90 13.79 0.28 6.21
CA SER A 90 14.77 1.21 5.63
C SER A 90 15.42 2.13 6.66
N ASN A 91 14.84 2.29 7.86
CA ASN A 91 15.44 3.07 8.95
C ASN A 91 16.80 2.53 9.42
N GLU A 92 17.08 1.25 9.24
CA GLU A 92 18.39 0.65 9.53
C GLU A 92 19.52 1.27 8.69
N LEU A 93 19.21 1.76 7.49
CA LEU A 93 20.17 2.47 6.64
C LEU A 93 20.63 3.81 7.21
N ALA A 94 19.86 4.42 8.10
CA ALA A 94 20.15 5.75 8.60
C ALA A 94 21.53 5.83 9.27
N SER A 95 21.95 4.78 9.95
CA SER A 95 23.25 4.72 10.63
C SER A 95 24.42 4.74 9.66
N VAL A 96 24.35 3.96 8.57
CA VAL A 96 25.41 3.84 7.55
C VAL A 96 25.38 5.01 6.56
N THR A 97 24.23 5.58 6.27
CA THR A 97 24.08 6.61 5.24
C THR A 97 24.23 8.03 5.75
N ARG A 98 24.15 8.24 7.08
CA ARG A 98 24.19 9.56 7.73
C ARG A 98 25.44 10.37 7.37
N LEU A 99 26.62 9.75 7.34
CA LEU A 99 27.90 10.38 7.05
C LEU A 99 28.45 10.00 5.67
N ALA A 100 27.70 9.22 4.88
CA ALA A 100 28.13 8.79 3.57
C ALA A 100 28.09 9.96 2.56
N THR A 101 29.00 9.92 1.59
CA THR A 101 28.94 10.81 0.43
C THR A 101 27.64 10.56 -0.35
N PRO A 102 27.16 11.49 -1.17
CA PRO A 102 25.95 11.29 -1.98
C PRO A 102 26.00 10.01 -2.81
N TYR A 103 27.15 9.69 -3.41
CA TYR A 103 27.35 8.47 -4.19
C TYR A 103 27.19 7.20 -3.34
N HIS A 104 27.90 7.09 -2.23
CA HIS A 104 27.81 5.92 -1.35
C HIS A 104 26.44 5.78 -0.70
N ARG A 105 25.79 6.90 -0.35
CA ARG A 105 24.41 6.90 0.14
C ARG A 105 23.47 6.26 -0.87
N GLN A 106 23.57 6.67 -2.13
CA GLN A 106 22.72 6.15 -3.20
C GLN A 106 22.98 4.67 -3.43
N GLN A 107 24.25 4.25 -3.43
CA GLN A 107 24.63 2.85 -3.54
C GLN A 107 24.05 1.98 -2.41
N HIS A 108 24.18 2.40 -1.16
CA HIS A 108 23.61 1.67 -0.01
C HIS A 108 22.09 1.55 -0.07
N ILE A 109 21.39 2.61 -0.50
CA ILE A 109 19.94 2.57 -0.68
C ILE A 109 19.55 1.58 -1.78
N ASP A 110 20.23 1.61 -2.92
CA ASP A 110 19.97 0.72 -4.04
C ASP A 110 20.19 -0.75 -3.68
N GLU A 111 21.31 -1.07 -3.03
CA GLU A 111 21.62 -2.41 -2.54
C GLU A 111 20.58 -2.92 -1.54
N HIS A 112 20.17 -2.06 -0.58
CA HIS A 112 19.16 -2.43 0.41
C HIS A 112 17.81 -2.74 -0.26
N LEU A 113 17.35 -1.91 -1.18
CA LEU A 113 16.09 -2.14 -1.89
C LEU A 113 16.15 -3.41 -2.73
N ARG A 114 17.28 -3.69 -3.38
CA ARG A 114 17.47 -4.92 -4.16
C ARG A 114 17.39 -6.17 -3.28
N PHE A 115 18.03 -6.18 -2.11
CA PHE A 115 17.94 -7.31 -1.18
C PHE A 115 16.54 -7.46 -0.59
N HIS A 116 15.89 -6.34 -0.25
CA HIS A 116 14.52 -6.35 0.25
C HIS A 116 13.53 -6.92 -0.78
N ASP A 117 13.70 -6.60 -2.06
CA ASP A 117 12.91 -7.19 -3.15
C ASP A 117 13.11 -8.70 -3.27
N LEU A 118 14.36 -9.17 -3.22
CA LEU A 118 14.67 -10.59 -3.24
C LEU A 118 14.02 -11.34 -2.07
N ASP A 119 14.09 -10.78 -0.86
CA ASP A 119 13.47 -11.37 0.33
C ASP A 119 11.94 -11.46 0.19
N LYS A 120 11.31 -10.42 -0.36
CA LYS A 120 9.86 -10.43 -0.63
C LYS A 120 9.47 -11.47 -1.68
N HIS A 121 10.23 -11.59 -2.75
CA HIS A 121 10.00 -12.62 -3.76
C HIS A 121 10.13 -14.03 -3.18
N ILE A 122 11.17 -14.29 -2.39
CA ILE A 122 11.37 -15.58 -1.71
C ILE A 122 10.20 -15.87 -0.73
N ALA A 123 9.78 -14.87 0.03
CA ALA A 123 8.65 -15.01 0.97
C ALA A 123 7.33 -15.30 0.25
N SER A 124 7.05 -14.60 -0.85
CA SER A 124 5.87 -14.86 -1.70
C SER A 124 5.89 -16.25 -2.31
N GLY A 125 7.04 -16.71 -2.81
CA GLY A 125 7.20 -18.06 -3.37
C GLY A 125 6.94 -19.15 -2.33
N LYS A 126 7.44 -18.98 -1.11
CA LYS A 126 7.18 -19.92 0.01
C LYS A 126 5.70 -19.96 0.38
N SER A 127 5.02 -18.81 0.46
CA SER A 127 3.59 -18.76 0.74
C SER A 127 2.78 -19.45 -0.35
N SER A 128 3.09 -19.23 -1.62
CA SER A 128 2.42 -19.86 -2.75
C SER A 128 2.58 -21.39 -2.74
N LEU A 129 3.80 -21.89 -2.46
CA LEU A 129 4.04 -23.32 -2.32
C LEU A 129 3.30 -23.93 -1.13
N PHE A 130 3.27 -23.25 0.01
CA PHE A 130 2.54 -23.71 1.20
C PHE A 130 1.04 -23.88 0.91
N TRP A 131 0.42 -22.89 0.28
CA TRP A 131 -1.00 -22.97 -0.11
C TRP A 131 -1.27 -24.07 -1.12
N SER A 132 -0.39 -24.27 -2.12
CA SER A 132 -0.52 -25.36 -3.09
C SER A 132 -0.48 -26.74 -2.45
N VAL A 133 0.44 -26.94 -1.51
CA VAL A 133 0.57 -28.22 -0.76
C VAL A 133 -0.64 -28.43 0.15
N THR A 134 -1.11 -27.39 0.82
CA THR A 134 -2.28 -27.51 1.72
C THR A 134 -3.56 -27.85 0.94
N LEU A 135 -3.79 -27.22 -0.22
CA LEU A 135 -4.92 -27.52 -1.08
C LEU A 135 -4.89 -28.98 -1.58
N SER A 136 -3.73 -29.46 -2.04
CA SER A 136 -3.61 -30.85 -2.50
C SER A 136 -3.84 -31.88 -1.37
N LEU A 137 -3.43 -31.58 -0.14
CA LEU A 137 -3.70 -32.46 1.02
C LEU A 137 -5.17 -32.49 1.43
N THR A 138 -5.90 -31.39 1.27
CA THR A 138 -7.34 -31.35 1.58
C THR A 138 -8.19 -32.08 0.55
N GLU A 139 -7.80 -32.11 -0.71
CA GLU A 139 -8.48 -32.87 -1.77
C GLU A 139 -8.38 -34.38 -1.53
N TRP A 140 -7.31 -34.90 -0.95
CA TRP A 140 -7.16 -36.32 -0.64
C TRP A 140 -8.07 -36.81 0.50
N HIS A 141 -8.45 -35.93 1.40
CA HIS A 141 -9.35 -36.29 2.53
C HIS A 141 -10.85 -36.28 2.16
N VAL A 142 -11.21 -35.74 1.02
CA VAL A 142 -12.62 -35.70 0.56
C VAL A 142 -12.98 -36.91 -0.33
N LEU A 143 -11.97 -37.65 -0.81
CA LEU A 143 -12.15 -38.81 -1.73
C LEU A 143 -11.86 -40.18 -1.06
N SER A 144 -11.63 -40.21 0.24
CA SER A 144 -11.48 -41.42 1.06
C SER A 144 -12.63 -41.52 2.10
#